data_99e4b5d7da45fcedd5f02befb43e1320
#
_entry.id   99e4b5d7da45fcedd5f02befb43e1320
#
_cell.length_a   1.000
_cell.length_b   1.000
_cell.length_c   1.000
_cell.angle_alpha   90.00
_cell.angle_beta   90.00
_cell.angle_gamma   90.00
#
_symmetry.space_group_name_H-M   'P 1'
#
loop_
_entity.id
_entity.type
_entity.pdbx_description
1 polymer ?
#
loop_
_entity_poly.entity_id
_entity_poly.type
_entity_poly.pdbx_seq_one_letter_code
_entity_poly.pdbx_strand_id
1 'polypeptide(L)'
;MKFRFLVRIIDAVLHVNLESDEPRADVYLPTFLLAFGLVLIGGGAALIVGYFIVFNIWLLVGGIIAVPIGILAVICWRNQTVKIINDDEFVYTTFLGNSYTYKFSDITGIKLNSDSQTLFIGEKKVHIEMMSIMSDRFVELVNQALERLNQQ
;
A
#
# COMPACT_ATOMS: atom_id res chain seq x y z
N MET A 1 19.77 -7.09 -19.09
CA MET A 1 20.56 -5.92 -18.66
C MET A 1 19.74 -4.63 -18.54
N LYS A 2 18.68 -4.39 -19.33
CA LYS A 2 17.85 -3.18 -19.31
C LYS A 2 16.89 -3.06 -18.10
N PHE A 3 16.48 -4.19 -17.49
CA PHE A 3 15.54 -4.22 -16.40
C PHE A 3 16.10 -3.63 -15.08
N ARG A 4 17.36 -3.91 -14.75
CA ARG A 4 18.04 -3.36 -13.56
C ARG A 4 18.19 -1.84 -13.58
N PHE A 5 18.33 -1.25 -14.77
CA PHE A 5 18.40 0.20 -14.90
C PHE A 5 17.05 0.85 -14.56
N LEU A 6 15.95 0.26 -15.01
CA LEU A 6 14.59 0.75 -14.71
C LEU A 6 14.26 0.62 -13.22
N VAL A 7 14.64 -0.49 -12.59
CA VAL A 7 14.50 -0.69 -11.14
C VAL A 7 15.25 0.39 -10.36
N ARG A 8 16.50 0.70 -10.72
CA ARG A 8 17.28 1.75 -10.07
C ARG A 8 16.67 3.16 -10.21
N ILE A 9 16.06 3.46 -11.36
CA ILE A 9 15.34 4.74 -11.53
C ILE A 9 14.13 4.78 -10.61
N ILE A 10 13.37 3.70 -10.54
CA ILE A 10 12.20 3.59 -9.66
C ILE A 10 12.62 3.73 -8.20
N ASP A 11 13.70 3.05 -7.78
CA ASP A 11 14.26 3.17 -6.43
C ASP A 11 14.65 4.60 -6.10
N ALA A 12 15.35 5.28 -7.03
CA ALA A 12 15.77 6.66 -6.84
C ALA A 12 14.61 7.64 -6.76
N VAL A 13 13.56 7.45 -7.57
CA VAL A 13 12.37 8.33 -7.62
C VAL A 13 11.45 8.08 -6.42
N LEU A 14 11.25 6.82 -6.03
CA LEU A 14 10.36 6.46 -4.95
C LEU A 14 11.06 6.42 -3.58
N HIS A 15 12.38 6.56 -3.54
CA HIS A 15 13.21 6.39 -2.34
C HIS A 15 12.94 5.05 -1.62
N VAL A 16 12.71 3.99 -2.40
CA VAL A 16 12.45 2.63 -1.91
C VAL A 16 13.47 1.68 -2.50
N ASN A 17 14.08 0.85 -1.68
CA ASN A 17 15.00 -0.18 -2.14
C ASN A 17 14.21 -1.43 -2.59
N LEU A 18 13.95 -1.55 -3.88
CA LEU A 18 13.23 -2.69 -4.47
C LEU A 18 14.13 -3.93 -4.66
N GLU A 19 15.47 -3.76 -4.56
CA GLU A 19 16.43 -4.86 -4.67
C GLU A 19 16.71 -5.54 -3.32
N SER A 20 16.22 -4.98 -2.18
CA SER A 20 16.42 -5.61 -0.88
C SER A 20 15.41 -6.73 -0.65
N ASP A 21 15.91 -7.88 -0.16
CA ASP A 21 15.07 -8.99 0.31
C ASP A 21 14.39 -8.66 1.65
N GLU A 22 14.75 -7.54 2.28
CA GLU A 22 14.14 -7.12 3.54
C GLU A 22 12.75 -6.52 3.32
N PRO A 23 11.75 -6.91 4.14
CA PRO A 23 10.42 -6.36 4.07
C PRO A 23 10.43 -4.86 4.40
N ARG A 24 9.75 -4.06 3.60
CA ARG A 24 9.66 -2.59 3.77
C ARG A 24 9.02 -2.17 5.08
N ALA A 25 8.15 -2.99 5.60
CA ALA A 25 7.36 -2.79 6.81
C ALA A 25 6.78 -4.14 7.27
N ASP A 26 6.17 -4.18 8.44
CA ASP A 26 5.50 -5.37 8.95
C ASP A 26 4.18 -5.67 8.23
N VAL A 27 3.52 -4.61 7.73
CA VAL A 27 2.37 -4.74 6.81
C VAL A 27 2.59 -3.79 5.64
N TYR A 28 2.48 -4.30 4.42
CA TYR A 28 2.66 -3.52 3.21
C TYR A 28 1.94 -4.12 2.02
N LEU A 29 1.65 -3.30 1.02
CA LEU A 29 1.04 -3.75 -0.23
C LEU A 29 2.07 -4.43 -1.14
N PRO A 30 1.68 -5.50 -1.83
CA PRO A 30 2.59 -6.27 -2.69
C PRO A 30 3.09 -5.47 -3.89
N THR A 31 4.29 -5.78 -4.34
CA THR A 31 5.00 -5.06 -5.41
C THR A 31 4.27 -5.09 -6.76
N PHE A 32 3.37 -6.07 -6.98
CA PHE A 32 2.58 -6.09 -8.21
C PHE A 32 1.69 -4.84 -8.35
N LEU A 33 1.24 -4.23 -7.24
CA LEU A 33 0.44 -3.00 -7.27
C LEU A 33 1.25 -1.81 -7.81
N LEU A 34 2.55 -1.74 -7.47
CA LEU A 34 3.47 -0.78 -8.07
C LEU A 34 3.60 -1.02 -9.58
N ALA A 35 3.86 -2.27 -9.99
CA ALA A 35 3.99 -2.63 -11.41
C ALA A 35 2.70 -2.29 -12.19
N PHE A 36 1.54 -2.61 -11.64
CA PHE A 36 0.24 -2.26 -12.19
C PHE A 36 0.07 -0.75 -12.34
N GLY A 37 0.39 0.02 -11.30
CA GLY A 37 0.34 1.49 -11.35
C GLY A 37 1.24 2.08 -12.42
N LEU A 38 2.48 1.59 -12.56
CA LEU A 38 3.43 2.05 -13.58
C LEU A 38 2.98 1.70 -15.00
N VAL A 39 2.39 0.52 -15.21
CA VAL A 39 1.80 0.12 -16.51
C VAL A 39 0.63 1.03 -16.88
N LEU A 40 -0.23 1.37 -15.93
CA LEU A 40 -1.35 2.31 -16.18
C LEU A 40 -0.86 3.72 -16.50
N ILE A 41 0.16 4.22 -15.79
CA ILE A 41 0.75 5.54 -16.09
C ILE A 41 1.38 5.54 -17.48
N GLY A 42 2.24 4.57 -17.77
CA GLY A 42 2.94 4.47 -19.05
C GLY A 42 1.99 4.23 -20.23
N GLY A 43 1.05 3.30 -20.07
CA GLY A 43 0.02 3.01 -21.06
C GLY A 43 -0.93 4.19 -21.28
N GLY A 44 -1.37 4.84 -20.21
CA GLY A 44 -2.20 6.04 -20.26
C GLY A 44 -1.50 7.21 -20.97
N ALA A 45 -0.23 7.44 -20.68
CA ALA A 45 0.58 8.44 -21.39
C ALA A 45 0.71 8.11 -22.88
N ALA A 46 0.94 6.84 -23.23
CA ALA A 46 1.01 6.40 -24.63
C ALA A 46 -0.34 6.60 -25.35
N LEU A 47 -1.48 6.36 -24.68
CA LEU A 47 -2.81 6.64 -25.24
C LEU A 47 -3.01 8.14 -25.50
N ILE A 48 -2.58 9.02 -24.59
CA ILE A 48 -2.65 10.47 -24.77
C ILE A 48 -1.80 10.91 -25.98
N VAL A 49 -0.57 10.40 -26.11
CA VAL A 49 0.29 10.67 -27.27
C VAL A 49 -0.37 10.14 -28.55
N GLY A 50 -0.92 8.92 -28.50
CA GLY A 50 -1.61 8.30 -29.63
C GLY A 50 -2.81 9.14 -30.13
N TYR A 51 -3.51 9.85 -29.23
CA TYR A 51 -4.56 10.79 -29.62
C TYR A 51 -4.06 11.86 -30.60
N PHE A 52 -2.88 12.44 -30.37
CA PHE A 52 -2.33 13.49 -31.26
C PHE A 52 -1.87 12.95 -32.62
N ILE A 53 -1.70 11.62 -32.75
CA ILE A 53 -1.33 10.98 -34.01
C ILE A 53 -2.57 10.57 -34.81
N VAL A 54 -3.56 9.97 -34.14
CA VAL A 54 -4.71 9.33 -34.78
C VAL A 54 -5.98 10.16 -34.68
N PHE A 55 -6.01 11.19 -33.83
CA PHE A 55 -7.16 12.05 -33.51
C PHE A 55 -8.41 11.28 -33.07
N ASN A 56 -8.23 10.14 -32.38
CA ASN A 56 -9.31 9.35 -31.84
C ASN A 56 -9.56 9.72 -30.37
N ILE A 57 -10.72 10.33 -30.08
CA ILE A 57 -11.09 10.83 -28.76
C ILE A 57 -11.06 9.75 -27.66
N TRP A 58 -11.33 8.48 -28.01
CA TRP A 58 -11.33 7.39 -27.05
C TRP A 58 -9.94 7.11 -26.47
N LEU A 59 -8.87 7.38 -27.23
CA LEU A 59 -7.50 7.30 -26.74
C LEU A 59 -7.25 8.35 -25.65
N LEU A 60 -7.70 9.58 -25.87
CA LEU A 60 -7.58 10.66 -24.88
C LEU A 60 -8.34 10.32 -23.61
N VAL A 61 -9.62 9.90 -23.72
CA VAL A 61 -10.45 9.53 -22.57
C VAL A 61 -9.81 8.38 -21.79
N GLY A 62 -9.35 7.34 -22.47
CA GLY A 62 -8.66 6.21 -21.85
C GLY A 62 -7.40 6.64 -21.08
N GLY A 63 -6.57 7.49 -21.68
CA GLY A 63 -5.36 8.01 -21.05
C GLY A 63 -5.64 8.88 -19.82
N ILE A 64 -6.62 9.80 -19.92
CA ILE A 64 -7.02 10.67 -18.79
C ILE A 64 -7.55 9.87 -17.60
N ILE A 65 -8.18 8.72 -17.83
CA ILE A 65 -8.65 7.83 -16.75
C ILE A 65 -7.51 6.97 -16.21
N ALA A 66 -6.69 6.38 -17.10
CA ALA A 66 -5.65 5.43 -16.70
C ALA A 66 -4.54 6.07 -15.87
N VAL A 67 -4.08 7.28 -16.24
CA VAL A 67 -2.97 7.95 -15.54
C VAL A 67 -3.30 8.24 -14.06
N PRO A 68 -4.42 8.87 -13.69
CA PRO A 68 -4.76 9.10 -12.29
C PRO A 68 -4.92 7.80 -11.49
N ILE A 69 -5.53 6.77 -12.06
CA ILE A 69 -5.68 5.46 -11.39
C ILE A 69 -4.29 4.85 -11.13
N GLY A 70 -3.40 4.92 -12.10
CA GLY A 70 -2.02 4.45 -11.93
C GLY A 70 -1.26 5.22 -10.85
N ILE A 71 -1.39 6.54 -10.80
CA ILE A 71 -0.80 7.38 -9.75
C ILE A 71 -1.33 7.00 -8.37
N LEU A 72 -2.65 6.81 -8.24
CA LEU A 72 -3.27 6.38 -6.98
C LEU A 72 -2.73 5.03 -6.53
N ALA A 73 -2.59 4.06 -7.43
CA ALA A 73 -2.03 2.73 -7.12
C ALA A 73 -0.58 2.84 -6.60
N VAL A 74 0.26 3.68 -7.20
CA VAL A 74 1.64 3.91 -6.75
C VAL A 74 1.66 4.60 -5.37
N ILE A 75 0.80 5.59 -5.14
CA ILE A 75 0.69 6.28 -3.86
C ILE A 75 0.24 5.30 -2.76
N CYS A 76 -0.80 4.48 -3.01
CA CYS A 76 -1.25 3.43 -2.09
C CYS A 76 -0.11 2.48 -1.75
N TRP A 77 0.57 1.95 -2.77
CA TRP A 77 1.68 1.03 -2.58
C TRP A 77 2.80 1.63 -1.74
N ARG A 78 3.15 2.90 -1.97
CA ARG A 78 4.23 3.57 -1.26
C ARG A 78 3.89 3.86 0.20
N ASN A 79 2.70 4.41 0.45
CA ASN A 79 2.36 5.03 1.72
C ASN A 79 1.69 4.06 2.68
N GLN A 80 0.82 3.18 2.20
CA GLN A 80 0.01 2.34 3.08
C GLN A 80 0.84 1.22 3.70
N THR A 81 1.33 1.48 4.90
CA THR A 81 2.23 0.57 5.63
C THR A 81 1.93 0.57 7.13
N VAL A 82 2.25 -0.55 7.79
CA VAL A 82 2.34 -0.63 9.25
C VAL A 82 3.75 -1.06 9.61
N LYS A 83 4.35 -0.37 10.57
CA LYS A 83 5.68 -0.70 11.11
C LYS A 83 5.59 -0.89 12.61
N ILE A 84 6.06 -2.01 13.12
CA ILE A 84 6.19 -2.26 14.55
C ILE A 84 7.40 -1.48 15.06
N ILE A 85 7.20 -0.67 16.11
CA ILE A 85 8.28 0.02 16.80
C ILE A 85 8.85 -0.91 17.89
N ASN A 86 7.95 -1.49 18.68
CA ASN A 86 8.23 -2.42 19.78
C ASN A 86 7.02 -3.34 20.00
N ASP A 87 7.05 -4.22 21.00
CA ASP A 87 5.96 -5.17 21.26
C ASP A 87 4.66 -4.49 21.75
N ASP A 88 4.71 -3.22 22.12
CA ASP A 88 3.55 -2.45 22.58
C ASP A 88 3.01 -1.49 21.53
N GLU A 89 3.84 -1.02 20.58
CA GLU A 89 3.50 0.10 19.70
C GLU A 89 3.81 -0.17 18.24
N PHE A 90 2.94 0.32 17.36
CA PHE A 90 3.13 0.31 15.92
C PHE A 90 2.75 1.66 15.27
N VAL A 91 3.38 1.97 14.15
CA VAL A 91 3.05 3.13 13.31
C VAL A 91 2.23 2.66 12.12
N TYR A 92 1.06 3.23 11.95
CA TYR A 92 0.24 3.09 10.75
C TYR A 92 0.38 4.33 9.88
N THR A 93 0.78 4.14 8.64
CA THR A 93 0.84 5.20 7.64
C THR A 93 -0.33 5.03 6.68
N THR A 94 -1.16 6.08 6.57
CA THR A 94 -2.33 6.11 5.71
C THR A 94 -1.93 6.25 4.23
N PHE A 95 -2.86 5.99 3.35
CA PHE A 95 -2.77 6.25 1.92
C PHE A 95 -2.23 7.68 1.59
N LEU A 96 -2.64 8.70 2.34
CA LEU A 96 -2.16 10.09 2.14
C LEU A 96 -0.75 10.34 2.71
N GLY A 97 -0.11 9.35 3.34
CA GLY A 97 1.22 9.48 3.92
C GLY A 97 1.23 10.03 5.35
N ASN A 98 0.08 10.23 5.98
CA ASN A 98 0.00 10.62 7.38
C ASN A 98 0.29 9.40 8.27
N SER A 99 1.23 9.54 9.22
CA SER A 99 1.61 8.48 10.14
C SER A 99 1.02 8.72 11.52
N TYR A 100 0.50 7.66 12.11
CA TYR A 100 -0.08 7.65 13.46
C TYR A 100 0.50 6.49 14.25
N THR A 101 0.89 6.75 15.49
CA THR A 101 1.34 5.72 16.43
C THR A 101 0.16 5.21 17.25
N TYR A 102 0.06 3.91 17.37
CA TYR A 102 -0.97 3.19 18.13
C TYR A 102 -0.33 2.15 19.03
N LYS A 103 -1.05 1.78 20.09
CA LYS A 103 -0.65 0.67 20.97
C LYS A 103 -1.46 -0.58 20.66
N PHE A 104 -0.82 -1.74 20.70
CA PHE A 104 -1.52 -3.01 20.59
C PHE A 104 -2.51 -3.22 21.74
N SER A 105 -2.21 -2.68 22.93
CA SER A 105 -3.12 -2.72 24.10
C SER A 105 -4.44 -1.95 23.89
N ASP A 106 -4.46 -0.98 22.99
CA ASP A 106 -5.64 -0.16 22.72
C ASP A 106 -6.56 -0.77 21.65
N ILE A 107 -6.20 -1.94 21.10
CA ILE A 107 -7.04 -2.67 20.15
C ILE A 107 -8.27 -3.16 20.88
N THR A 108 -9.44 -2.73 20.44
CA THR A 108 -10.75 -3.08 21.01
C THR A 108 -11.52 -4.10 20.18
N GLY A 109 -11.01 -4.45 19.02
CA GLY A 109 -11.62 -5.48 18.16
C GLY A 109 -11.08 -5.47 16.74
N ILE A 110 -11.50 -6.47 15.99
CA ILE A 110 -11.21 -6.64 14.57
C ILE A 110 -12.51 -6.92 13.81
N LYS A 111 -12.64 -6.31 12.64
CA LYS A 111 -13.71 -6.63 11.70
C LYS A 111 -13.08 -7.09 10.39
N LEU A 112 -13.44 -8.29 9.98
CA LEU A 112 -13.04 -8.84 8.68
C LEU A 112 -14.15 -8.56 7.67
N ASN A 113 -13.80 -7.90 6.58
CA ASN A 113 -14.65 -7.75 5.41
C ASN A 113 -14.08 -8.61 4.28
N SER A 114 -14.76 -8.67 3.13
CA SER A 114 -14.32 -9.46 1.97
C SER A 114 -13.01 -8.94 1.33
N ASP A 115 -12.70 -7.67 1.49
CA ASP A 115 -11.61 -6.95 0.82
C ASP A 115 -10.61 -6.31 1.79
N SER A 116 -10.95 -6.22 3.08
CA SER A 116 -10.15 -5.52 4.08
C SER A 116 -10.35 -6.05 5.49
N GLN A 117 -9.33 -5.81 6.33
CA GLN A 117 -9.40 -5.98 7.78
C GLN A 117 -9.41 -4.61 8.43
N THR A 118 -10.29 -4.40 9.39
CA THR A 118 -10.35 -3.16 10.15
C THR A 118 -10.04 -3.46 11.61
N LEU A 119 -8.94 -2.92 12.12
CA LEU A 119 -8.63 -2.92 13.54
C LEU A 119 -9.29 -1.70 14.18
N PHE A 120 -10.01 -1.92 15.26
CA PHE A 120 -10.58 -0.86 16.08
C PHE A 120 -9.61 -0.56 17.23
N ILE A 121 -9.23 0.71 17.40
CA ILE A 121 -8.28 1.19 18.40
C ILE A 121 -8.94 2.35 19.12
N GLY A 122 -9.65 2.04 20.22
CA GLY A 122 -10.56 3.00 20.83
C GLY A 122 -11.61 3.48 19.81
N GLU A 123 -11.68 4.80 19.57
CA GLU A 123 -12.59 5.40 18.58
C GLU A 123 -12.02 5.42 17.14
N LYS A 124 -10.75 5.06 16.97
CA LYS A 124 -10.05 5.09 15.69
C LYS A 124 -10.12 3.76 14.97
N LYS A 125 -9.89 3.80 13.66
CA LYS A 125 -9.92 2.63 12.78
C LYS A 125 -8.66 2.59 11.93
N VAL A 126 -8.01 1.44 11.90
CA VAL A 126 -6.90 1.14 11.00
C VAL A 126 -7.39 0.14 9.97
N HIS A 127 -7.40 0.55 8.71
CA HIS A 127 -7.77 -0.29 7.58
C HIS A 127 -6.54 -0.94 6.97
N ILE A 128 -6.56 -2.26 6.85
CA ILE A 128 -5.53 -3.07 6.22
C ILE A 128 -6.19 -3.82 5.08
N GLU A 129 -5.71 -3.61 3.87
CA GLU A 129 -6.20 -4.30 2.67
C GLU A 129 -5.94 -5.80 2.77
N MET A 130 -6.88 -6.64 2.30
CA MET A 130 -6.75 -8.09 2.34
C MET A 130 -5.55 -8.62 1.53
N MET A 131 -5.14 -7.87 0.49
CA MET A 131 -3.97 -8.17 -0.32
C MET A 131 -2.64 -7.78 0.34
N SER A 132 -2.66 -7.13 1.52
CA SER A 132 -1.43 -6.73 2.21
C SER A 132 -0.66 -7.97 2.68
N ILE A 133 0.65 -7.90 2.53
CA ILE A 133 1.59 -8.88 3.11
C ILE A 133 1.80 -8.46 4.57
N MET A 134 1.59 -9.38 5.50
CA MET A 134 1.72 -9.16 6.94
C MET A 134 2.86 -10.02 7.47
N SER A 135 3.70 -9.46 8.37
CA SER A 135 4.69 -10.24 9.09
C SER A 135 4.03 -11.12 10.15
N ASP A 136 4.62 -12.30 10.40
CA ASP A 136 4.15 -13.21 11.45
C ASP A 136 4.10 -12.51 12.82
N ARG A 137 5.09 -11.65 13.11
CA ARG A 137 5.14 -10.86 14.33
C ARG A 137 3.94 -9.92 14.49
N PHE A 138 3.52 -9.25 13.41
CA PHE A 138 2.34 -8.37 13.46
C PHE A 138 1.07 -9.17 13.74
N VAL A 139 0.89 -10.30 13.07
CA VAL A 139 -0.26 -11.20 13.28
C VAL A 139 -0.29 -11.73 14.71
N GLU A 140 0.85 -12.14 15.25
CA GLU A 140 0.97 -12.63 16.62
C GLU A 140 0.60 -11.55 17.64
N LEU A 141 1.13 -10.33 17.54
CA LEU A 141 0.84 -9.24 18.47
C LEU A 141 -0.64 -8.81 18.42
N VAL A 142 -1.25 -8.78 17.24
CA VAL A 142 -2.69 -8.52 17.09
C VAL A 142 -3.52 -9.64 17.76
N ASN A 143 -3.16 -10.91 17.54
CA ASN A 143 -3.86 -12.03 18.16
C ASN A 143 -3.74 -12.01 19.69
N GLN A 144 -2.55 -11.73 20.23
CA GLN A 144 -2.36 -11.57 21.67
C GLN A 144 -3.22 -10.44 22.25
N ALA A 145 -3.34 -9.31 21.53
CA ALA A 145 -4.20 -8.22 21.95
C ALA A 145 -5.68 -8.64 21.98
N LEU A 146 -6.15 -9.38 20.96
CA LEU A 146 -7.53 -9.88 20.90
C LEU A 146 -7.82 -10.95 21.96
N GLU A 147 -6.86 -11.83 22.27
CA GLU A 147 -7.01 -12.83 23.34
C GLU A 147 -7.17 -12.17 24.71
N ARG A 148 -6.43 -11.10 24.99
CA ARG A 148 -6.59 -10.31 26.24
C ARG A 148 -8.00 -9.74 26.38
N LEU A 149 -8.61 -9.29 25.28
CA LEU A 149 -9.99 -8.79 25.28
C LEU A 149 -11.02 -9.86 25.61
N ASN A 150 -10.81 -11.09 25.14
CA ASN A 150 -11.71 -12.21 25.37
C ASN A 150 -11.62 -12.77 26.81
N GLN A 151 -10.61 -12.40 27.57
CA GLN A 151 -10.39 -12.82 28.96
C GLN A 151 -10.92 -11.81 30.00
N GLN A 152 -11.35 -10.64 29.57
CA GLN A 152 -11.99 -9.61 30.42
C GLN A 152 -13.51 -9.72 30.40
#